data_e41e52d57a684fb3ae963707b77415b5
#
_entry.id   e41e52d57a684fb3ae963707b77415b5
#
_cell.length_a   1.000
_cell.length_b   1.000
_cell.length_c   1.000
_cell.angle_alpha   90.00
_cell.angle_beta   90.00
_cell.angle_gamma   90.00
#
_symmetry.space_group_name_H-M   'P 1'
#
loop_
_entity.id
_entity.type
_entity.pdbx_description
1 polymer ?
#
loop_
_entity_poly.entity_id
_entity_poly.type
_entity_poly.pdbx_seq_one_letter_code
_entity_poly.pdbx_strand_id
1 'polypeptide(L)'
;MTTDADVLTRMLFAVDALDWDGVRAAFADEVVTDYTSLWGGEPATVAIDELITGWRQLLHGFDATQHLTGPVITVDGRLHTHVRAHHWLDGEAWTVYGHYIAGIEGGRIAALTLQTHQQEGNRELPTLARRQVRRSS
;
A
#
# COMPACT_ATOMS: atom_id res chain seq x y z
N MET A 1 -6.56 23.28 -4.06
CA MET A 1 -5.74 23.03 -2.85
C MET A 1 -5.85 21.56 -2.46
N THR A 2 -4.72 20.88 -2.26
CA THR A 2 -4.70 19.48 -1.85
C THR A 2 -4.94 19.39 -0.35
N THR A 3 -5.92 18.58 0.07
CA THR A 3 -6.16 18.31 1.48
C THR A 3 -5.31 17.12 1.93
N ASP A 4 -5.15 16.93 3.23
CA ASP A 4 -4.45 15.76 3.77
C ASP A 4 -5.12 14.45 3.32
N ALA A 5 -6.45 14.44 3.23
CA ALA A 5 -7.21 13.27 2.75
C ALA A 5 -6.80 12.88 1.33
N ASP A 6 -6.55 13.86 0.46
CA ASP A 6 -6.15 13.60 -0.93
C ASP A 6 -4.81 12.88 -1.03
N VAL A 7 -3.89 13.11 -0.08
CA VAL A 7 -2.56 12.50 -0.16
C VAL A 7 -2.63 10.97 -0.05
N LEU A 8 -3.51 10.44 0.79
CA LEU A 8 -3.70 8.99 0.92
C LEU A 8 -4.29 8.39 -0.36
N THR A 9 -5.33 9.03 -0.90
CA THR A 9 -5.97 8.58 -2.15
C THR A 9 -4.99 8.65 -3.32
N ARG A 10 -4.25 9.75 -3.45
CA ARG A 10 -3.24 9.91 -4.52
C ARG A 10 -2.12 8.88 -4.42
N MET A 11 -1.69 8.56 -3.22
CA MET A 11 -0.66 7.55 -3.01
C MET A 11 -1.11 6.19 -3.57
N LEU A 12 -2.35 5.79 -3.27
CA LEU A 12 -2.88 4.51 -3.75
C LEU A 12 -3.09 4.50 -5.27
N PHE A 13 -3.52 5.61 -5.86
CA PHE A 13 -3.58 5.77 -7.31
C PHE A 13 -2.21 5.61 -7.95
N ALA A 14 -1.19 6.24 -7.36
CA ALA A 14 0.18 6.13 -7.87
C ALA A 14 0.71 4.69 -7.77
N VAL A 15 0.41 4.00 -6.68
CA VAL A 15 0.77 2.59 -6.50
C VAL A 15 0.19 1.74 -7.62
N ASP A 16 -1.10 1.89 -7.90
CA ASP A 16 -1.77 1.10 -8.94
C ASP A 16 -1.25 1.42 -10.35
N ALA A 17 -0.77 2.63 -10.56
CA ALA A 17 -0.15 3.05 -11.82
C ALA A 17 1.33 2.70 -11.90
N LEU A 18 1.91 2.13 -10.84
CA LEU A 18 3.36 1.91 -10.71
C LEU A 18 4.16 3.20 -10.89
N ASP A 19 3.55 4.33 -10.49
CA ASP A 19 4.16 5.67 -10.54
C ASP A 19 4.93 5.91 -9.24
N TRP A 20 6.17 5.48 -9.20
CA TRP A 20 6.96 5.52 -7.97
C TRP A 20 7.40 6.93 -7.58
N ASP A 21 7.52 7.84 -8.54
CA ASP A 21 7.75 9.25 -8.23
C ASP A 21 6.54 9.86 -7.53
N GLY A 22 5.32 9.52 -7.99
CA GLY A 22 4.09 9.93 -7.32
C GLY A 22 3.95 9.34 -5.94
N VAL A 23 4.34 8.08 -5.76
CA VAL A 23 4.36 7.43 -4.44
C VAL A 23 5.34 8.16 -3.51
N ARG A 24 6.58 8.39 -3.98
CA ARG A 24 7.58 9.09 -3.18
C ARG A 24 7.10 10.47 -2.73
N ALA A 25 6.43 11.21 -3.63
CA ALA A 25 5.93 12.56 -3.33
C ALA A 25 4.87 12.57 -2.22
N ALA A 26 4.16 11.46 -2.02
CA ALA A 26 3.11 11.34 -1.00
C ALA A 26 3.65 11.04 0.40
N PHE A 27 4.88 10.54 0.51
CA PHE A 27 5.45 10.09 1.78
C PHE A 27 6.51 11.05 2.31
N ALA A 28 6.65 11.06 3.64
CA ALA A 28 7.82 11.66 4.30
C ALA A 28 9.07 10.81 4.01
N ASP A 29 10.26 11.37 4.31
CA ASP A 29 11.53 10.67 4.05
C ASP A 29 11.67 9.37 4.84
N GLU A 30 11.12 9.34 6.05
CA GLU A 30 11.01 8.14 6.87
C GLU A 30 9.55 7.87 7.18
N VAL A 31 9.17 6.60 7.17
CA VAL A 31 7.77 6.18 7.36
C VAL A 31 7.72 5.07 8.39
N VAL A 32 6.85 5.22 9.38
CA VAL A 32 6.51 4.13 10.30
C VAL A 32 5.47 3.25 9.61
N THR A 33 5.83 2.02 9.29
CA THR A 33 4.91 1.10 8.60
C THR A 33 4.47 -0.01 9.54
N ASP A 34 3.19 -0.37 9.46
CA ASP A 34 2.62 -1.50 10.18
C ASP A 34 1.72 -2.29 9.25
N TYR A 35 2.28 -3.35 8.66
CA TYR A 35 1.58 -4.34 7.84
C TYR A 35 1.54 -5.70 8.57
N THR A 36 1.70 -5.69 9.89
CA THR A 36 1.81 -6.92 10.68
C THR A 36 0.54 -7.77 10.61
N SER A 37 -0.63 -7.15 10.42
CA SER A 37 -1.89 -7.89 10.26
C SER A 37 -1.95 -8.68 8.95
N LEU A 38 -1.12 -8.36 7.97
CA LEU A 38 -1.07 -9.05 6.68
C LEU A 38 0.15 -9.97 6.57
N TRP A 39 1.33 -9.48 6.93
CA TRP A 39 2.58 -10.21 6.74
C TRP A 39 3.18 -10.78 8.02
N GLY A 40 2.64 -10.43 9.19
CA GLY A 40 3.27 -10.76 10.47
C GLY A 40 4.45 -9.85 10.76
N GLY A 41 5.29 -10.24 11.70
CA GLY A 41 6.47 -9.45 12.08
C GLY A 41 6.14 -8.31 13.01
N GLU A 42 6.95 -7.26 12.93
CA GLU A 42 6.86 -6.07 13.79
C GLU A 42 6.69 -4.82 12.95
N PRO A 43 6.06 -3.75 13.50
CA PRO A 43 6.10 -2.44 12.87
C PRO A 43 7.54 -1.98 12.69
N ALA A 44 7.81 -1.22 11.64
CA ALA A 44 9.16 -0.78 11.33
C ALA A 44 9.17 0.67 10.86
N THR A 45 10.23 1.39 11.19
CA THR A 45 10.51 2.70 10.61
C THR A 45 11.49 2.48 9.46
N VAL A 46 11.09 2.88 8.26
CA VAL A 46 11.87 2.64 7.05
C VAL A 46 12.05 3.94 6.28
N ALA A 47 13.17 4.06 5.57
CA ALA A 47 13.35 5.12 4.59
C ALA A 47 12.37 4.90 3.43
N ILE A 48 11.85 5.99 2.86
CA ILE A 48 10.90 5.88 1.75
C ILE A 48 11.45 5.06 0.57
N ASP A 49 12.73 5.18 0.28
CA ASP A 49 13.34 4.41 -0.82
C ASP A 49 13.34 2.90 -0.53
N GLU A 50 13.50 2.49 0.72
CA GLU A 50 13.40 1.08 1.12
C GLU A 50 11.96 0.56 0.97
N LEU A 51 10.99 1.36 1.36
CA LEU A 51 9.58 1.01 1.22
C LEU A 51 9.22 0.82 -0.25
N ILE A 52 9.62 1.75 -1.10
CA ILE A 52 9.37 1.69 -2.54
C ILE A 52 10.05 0.46 -3.14
N THR A 53 11.30 0.19 -2.77
CA THR A 53 12.01 -1.00 -3.25
C THR A 53 11.24 -2.28 -2.92
N GLY A 54 10.77 -2.41 -1.68
CA GLY A 54 9.98 -3.57 -1.26
C GLY A 54 8.68 -3.70 -2.04
N TRP A 55 7.97 -2.60 -2.24
CA TRP A 55 6.72 -2.61 -3.00
C TRP A 55 6.95 -2.95 -4.47
N ARG A 56 8.01 -2.43 -5.08
CA ARG A 56 8.36 -2.77 -6.47
C ARG A 56 8.64 -4.26 -6.64
N GLN A 57 9.34 -4.87 -5.69
CA GLN A 57 9.66 -6.30 -5.72
C GLN A 57 8.42 -7.20 -5.66
N LEU A 58 7.31 -6.68 -5.19
CA LEU A 58 6.02 -7.37 -5.15
C LEU A 58 5.14 -6.97 -6.32
N LEU A 59 4.88 -5.66 -6.46
CA LEU A 59 3.81 -5.15 -7.31
C LEU A 59 4.11 -5.26 -8.80
N HIS A 60 5.38 -5.22 -9.20
CA HIS A 60 5.76 -5.42 -10.61
C HIS A 60 5.55 -6.86 -11.07
N GLY A 61 5.31 -7.80 -10.16
CA GLY A 61 5.02 -9.19 -10.51
C GLY A 61 3.56 -9.48 -10.79
N PHE A 62 2.66 -8.57 -10.44
CA PHE A 62 1.23 -8.73 -10.76
C PHE A 62 0.91 -8.20 -12.16
N ASP A 63 -0.11 -8.75 -12.79
CA ASP A 63 -0.62 -8.22 -14.05
C ASP A 63 -1.28 -6.85 -13.84
N ALA A 64 -1.99 -6.69 -12.73
CA ALA A 64 -2.63 -5.43 -12.33
C ALA A 64 -2.93 -5.45 -10.84
N THR A 65 -3.03 -4.25 -10.26
CA THR A 65 -3.56 -4.06 -8.91
C THR A 65 -4.55 -2.91 -8.91
N GLN A 66 -5.50 -2.94 -7.98
CA GLN A 66 -6.46 -1.86 -7.82
C GLN A 66 -6.83 -1.71 -6.35
N HIS A 67 -6.54 -0.55 -5.79
CA HIS A 67 -6.96 -0.20 -4.44
C HIS A 67 -8.23 0.63 -4.51
N LEU A 68 -9.33 0.06 -4.02
CA LEU A 68 -10.62 0.75 -3.94
C LEU A 68 -10.84 1.18 -2.50
N THR A 69 -11.09 2.47 -2.30
CA THR A 69 -11.28 3.03 -0.97
C THR A 69 -12.68 3.61 -0.81
N GLY A 70 -13.15 3.63 0.44
CA GLY A 70 -14.30 4.42 0.83
C GLY A 70 -13.89 5.87 1.10
N PRO A 71 -14.79 6.69 1.67
CA PRO A 71 -14.42 8.03 2.09
C PRO A 71 -13.25 8.02 3.08
N VAL A 72 -12.40 9.05 2.99
CA VAL A 72 -11.32 9.26 3.95
C VAL A 72 -11.84 10.18 5.05
N ILE A 73 -11.75 9.73 6.30
CA ILE A 73 -12.17 10.52 7.45
C ILE A 73 -10.98 10.80 8.36
N THR A 74 -11.04 11.89 9.10
CA THR A 74 -10.04 12.23 10.10
C THR A 74 -10.59 11.91 11.49
N VAL A 75 -9.84 11.09 12.24
CA VAL A 75 -10.16 10.73 13.63
C VAL A 75 -8.90 10.89 14.45
N ASP A 76 -8.95 11.71 15.49
CA ASP A 76 -7.80 11.98 16.38
C ASP A 76 -6.53 12.37 15.60
N GLY A 77 -6.70 13.21 14.57
CA GLY A 77 -5.59 13.71 13.76
C GLY A 77 -5.01 12.72 12.77
N ARG A 78 -5.62 11.54 12.63
CA ARG A 78 -5.19 10.53 11.67
C ARG A 78 -6.25 10.31 10.60
N LEU A 79 -5.80 9.94 9.41
CA LEU A 79 -6.69 9.61 8.29
C LEU A 79 -7.05 8.13 8.36
N HIS A 80 -8.35 7.85 8.19
CA HIS A 80 -8.88 6.48 8.13
C HIS A 80 -9.67 6.28 6.86
N THR A 81 -9.48 5.16 6.19
CA THR A 81 -10.31 4.78 5.04
C THR A 81 -10.39 3.26 4.93
N HIS A 82 -11.55 2.75 4.54
CA HIS A 82 -11.68 1.33 4.18
C HIS A 82 -11.00 1.09 2.85
N VAL A 83 -10.50 -0.12 2.64
CA VAL A 83 -9.81 -0.49 1.40
C VAL A 83 -10.14 -1.91 0.98
N ARG A 84 -10.29 -2.09 -0.34
CA ARG A 84 -10.21 -3.40 -0.99
C ARG A 84 -9.04 -3.34 -1.95
N ALA A 85 -8.04 -4.15 -1.69
CA ALA A 85 -6.83 -4.19 -2.50
C ALA A 85 -6.86 -5.44 -3.37
N HIS A 86 -7.19 -5.27 -4.64
CA HIS A 86 -7.26 -6.36 -5.61
C HIS A 86 -5.91 -6.53 -6.30
N HIS A 87 -5.51 -7.80 -6.48
CA HIS A 87 -4.27 -8.15 -7.17
C HIS A 87 -4.59 -9.28 -8.15
N TRP A 88 -4.12 -9.17 -9.39
CA TRP A 88 -4.39 -10.17 -10.44
C TRP A 88 -3.09 -10.68 -11.02
N LEU A 89 -3.02 -12.00 -11.22
CA LEU A 89 -1.88 -12.66 -11.83
C LEU A 89 -2.36 -13.95 -12.50
N ASP A 90 -2.10 -14.09 -13.81
CA ASP A 90 -2.40 -15.30 -14.58
C ASP A 90 -3.86 -15.76 -14.44
N GLY A 91 -4.81 -14.80 -14.49
CA GLY A 91 -6.24 -15.07 -14.40
C GLY A 91 -6.75 -15.36 -13.00
N GLU A 92 -5.90 -15.35 -11.99
CA GLU A 92 -6.27 -15.52 -10.60
C GLU A 92 -6.26 -14.19 -9.86
N ALA A 93 -6.98 -14.13 -8.73
CA ALA A 93 -7.07 -12.94 -7.90
C ALA A 93 -6.71 -13.24 -6.46
N TRP A 94 -6.16 -12.22 -5.80
CA TRP A 94 -5.98 -12.17 -4.36
C TRP A 94 -6.43 -10.78 -3.90
N THR A 95 -7.39 -10.74 -2.99
CA THR A 95 -7.98 -9.50 -2.51
C THR A 95 -7.84 -9.39 -1.01
N VAL A 96 -7.35 -8.25 -0.55
CA VAL A 96 -7.23 -7.91 0.87
C VAL A 96 -8.31 -6.90 1.21
N TYR A 97 -9.10 -7.21 2.24
CA TYR A 97 -10.11 -6.30 2.79
C TYR A 97 -9.61 -5.78 4.13
N GLY A 98 -9.63 -4.49 4.31
CA GLY A 98 -9.17 -3.91 5.56
C GLY A 98 -9.41 -2.41 5.61
N HIS A 99 -8.62 -1.73 6.43
CA HIS A 99 -8.58 -0.28 6.37
C HIS A 99 -7.17 0.25 6.65
N TYR A 100 -6.90 1.41 6.08
CA TYR A 100 -5.67 2.14 6.31
C TYR A 100 -5.85 3.19 7.38
N ILE A 101 -4.81 3.37 8.19
CA ILE A 101 -4.67 4.47 9.13
C ILE A 101 -3.37 5.19 8.78
N ALA A 102 -3.44 6.48 8.48
CA ALA A 102 -2.28 7.26 8.07
C ALA A 102 -2.05 8.43 9.01
N GLY A 103 -0.81 8.60 9.46
CA GLY A 103 -0.36 9.78 10.18
C GLY A 103 0.32 10.74 9.21
N ILE A 104 -0.06 12.02 9.27
CA ILE A 104 0.40 13.03 8.32
C ILE A 104 1.30 14.03 9.03
N GLU A 105 2.45 14.34 8.43
CA GLU A 105 3.37 15.38 8.87
C GLU A 105 3.77 16.23 7.67
N GLY A 106 3.57 17.53 7.76
CA GLY A 106 3.93 18.44 6.68
C GLY A 106 3.26 18.12 5.33
N GLY A 107 2.03 17.61 5.36
CA GLY A 107 1.28 17.25 4.16
C GLY A 107 1.70 15.92 3.54
N ARG A 108 2.56 15.14 4.19
CA ARG A 108 3.07 13.86 3.70
C ARG A 108 2.77 12.75 4.70
N ILE A 109 2.66 11.52 4.20
CA ILE A 109 2.41 10.35 5.04
C ILE A 109 3.71 9.99 5.78
N ALA A 110 3.69 10.08 7.11
CA ALA A 110 4.80 9.71 7.98
C ALA A 110 4.56 8.39 8.71
N ALA A 111 3.33 7.89 8.71
CA ALA A 111 2.98 6.60 9.29
C ALA A 111 1.85 5.97 8.48
N LEU A 112 1.92 4.67 8.25
CA LEU A 112 0.90 3.95 7.50
C LEU A 112 0.69 2.57 8.12
N THR A 113 -0.54 2.32 8.56
CA THR A 113 -0.97 1.03 9.12
C THR A 113 -2.05 0.44 8.23
N LEU A 114 -1.91 -0.84 7.89
CA LEU A 114 -2.99 -1.61 7.29
C LEU A 114 -3.54 -2.57 8.33
N GLN A 115 -4.83 -2.46 8.62
CA GLN A 115 -5.55 -3.44 9.43
C GLN A 115 -6.32 -4.35 8.50
N THR A 116 -5.87 -5.59 8.38
CA THR A 116 -6.48 -6.60 7.50
C THR A 116 -7.64 -7.26 8.21
N HIS A 117 -8.82 -7.26 7.58
CA HIS A 117 -10.02 -7.91 8.11
C HIS A 117 -10.26 -9.27 7.48
N GLN A 118 -9.95 -9.41 6.18
CA GLN A 118 -10.22 -10.63 5.44
C GLN A 118 -9.34 -10.69 4.18
N GLN A 119 -9.06 -11.88 3.72
CA GLN A 119 -8.41 -12.11 2.44
C GLN A 119 -9.25 -13.12 1.64
N GLU A 120 -9.36 -12.88 0.33
CA GLU A 120 -10.05 -13.76 -0.61
C GLU A 120 -9.15 -14.13 -1.76
N GLY A 121 -9.42 -15.28 -2.36
CA GLY A 121 -8.70 -15.75 -3.54
C GLY A 121 -7.44 -16.52 -3.20
N ASN A 122 -6.49 -16.49 -4.11
CA ASN A 122 -5.26 -17.27 -3.99
C ASN A 122 -4.20 -16.52 -3.19
N ARG A 123 -4.02 -16.91 -1.94
CA ARG A 123 -3.04 -16.30 -1.02
C ARG A 123 -1.58 -16.59 -1.37
N GLU A 124 -1.34 -17.50 -2.34
CA GLU A 124 -0.01 -17.77 -2.86
C GLU A 124 0.45 -16.72 -3.88
N LEU A 125 -0.47 -15.89 -4.41
CA LEU A 125 -0.13 -14.93 -5.46
C LEU A 125 1.00 -13.97 -5.07
N PRO A 126 1.09 -13.43 -3.85
CA PRO A 126 2.23 -12.57 -3.50
C PRO A 126 3.58 -13.26 -3.67
N THR A 127 3.68 -14.52 -3.28
CA THR A 127 4.92 -15.31 -3.46
C THR A 127 5.24 -15.49 -4.94
N LEU A 128 4.22 -15.83 -5.74
CA LEU A 128 4.39 -16.00 -7.18
C LEU A 128 4.77 -14.68 -7.85
N ALA A 129 4.16 -13.56 -7.45
CA ALA A 129 4.46 -12.24 -7.99
C ALA A 129 5.93 -11.86 -7.72
N ARG A 130 6.42 -12.07 -6.50
CA ARG A 130 7.82 -11.80 -6.16
C ARG A 130 8.79 -12.62 -6.99
N ARG A 131 8.44 -13.88 -7.29
CA ARG A 131 9.23 -14.73 -8.19
C ARG A 131 9.28 -14.19 -9.60
N GLN A 132 8.15 -13.66 -10.11
CA GLN A 132 8.09 -13.05 -11.44
C GLN A 132 9.03 -11.85 -11.55
N VAL A 133 9.07 -10.99 -10.55
CA VAL A 133 10.00 -9.85 -10.53
C VAL A 133 11.45 -10.33 -10.59
N ARG A 134 11.80 -11.34 -9.78
CA ARG A 134 13.18 -11.89 -9.78
C ARG A 134 13.57 -12.52 -11.11
N ARG A 135 12.62 -13.13 -11.85
CA ARG A 135 12.89 -13.71 -13.16
C ARG A 135 13.06 -12.66 -14.25
N SER A 136 12.47 -11.48 -14.07
CA SER A 136 12.48 -10.39 -15.05
C SER A 136 13.70 -9.48 -14.90
N SER A 137 14.44 -9.60 -13.81
CA SER A 137 15.60 -8.72 -13.52
C SER A 137 16.92 -9.31 -13.97
#